data_b61ac65a3f6b48e2bb02d2f27415bd73
#
_entry.id   b61ac65a3f6b48e2bb02d2f27415bd73
#
_cell.length_a   1.000
_cell.length_b   1.000
_cell.length_c   1.000
_cell.angle_alpha   90.00
_cell.angle_beta   90.00
_cell.angle_gamma   90.00
#
_symmetry.space_group_name_H-M   'P 1'
#
loop_
_entity.id
_entity.type
_entity.pdbx_description
1 polymer ?
#
loop_
_entity_poly.entity_id
_entity_poly.type
_entity_poly.pdbx_seq_one_letter_code
_entity_poly.pdbx_strand_id
1 'polypeptide(L)'
;ALPIWADKGLYKQEADHRIVAVLKGQYVNDIAFAGESLFVGTSNGVWQLSHALPDKKRQLLEGWNVQTLFCDKPKKELWIGTFGSGLSVMNLDTSKVLALEGQGSTFLHPIRAITDYDVHTILIGVDGGGVYAIDKDTKKARLLMNTKDDTDTYLRGNGVYAVTRDDQGNIWIGSYTGGVSVAILLKHPISILAHEKGNTHSLISNNVNDIEENPDGNQWFATDDGRS
;
A
#
# COMPACT_ATOMS: atom_id res chain seq x y z
N ALA A 1 7.98 -18.72 -9.03
CA ALA A 1 6.72 -18.35 -9.69
C ALA A 1 6.34 -16.94 -9.25
N LEU A 2 5.99 -16.09 -10.21
CA LEU A 2 5.58 -14.70 -9.95
C LEU A 2 4.05 -14.64 -9.84
N PRO A 3 3.48 -14.00 -8.81
CA PRO A 3 2.06 -13.69 -8.76
C PRO A 3 1.74 -12.59 -9.77
N ILE A 4 0.60 -12.74 -10.44
CA ILE A 4 0.04 -11.75 -11.36
C ILE A 4 -1.40 -11.53 -10.92
N TRP A 5 -1.77 -10.31 -10.55
CA TRP A 5 -3.14 -9.98 -10.19
C TRP A 5 -3.76 -9.03 -11.20
N ALA A 6 -5.07 -9.15 -11.35
CA ALA A 6 -5.87 -8.38 -12.28
C ALA A 6 -7.32 -8.30 -11.78
N ASP A 7 -8.13 -7.50 -12.43
CA ASP A 7 -9.56 -7.29 -12.12
C ASP A 7 -10.41 -8.57 -12.01
N LYS A 8 -9.91 -9.68 -12.53
CA LYS A 8 -10.66 -10.95 -12.57
C LYS A 8 -10.00 -12.09 -11.80
N GLY A 9 -8.95 -11.82 -11.05
CA GLY A 9 -8.35 -12.84 -10.20
C GLY A 9 -6.85 -12.73 -9.96
N LEU A 10 -6.35 -13.71 -9.22
CA LEU A 10 -4.93 -13.96 -8.99
C LEU A 10 -4.48 -15.11 -9.88
N TYR A 11 -3.38 -14.92 -10.56
CA TYR A 11 -2.73 -15.91 -11.42
C TYR A 11 -1.30 -16.14 -10.96
N LYS A 12 -0.77 -17.30 -11.26
CA LYS A 12 0.61 -17.69 -10.98
C LYS A 12 1.30 -18.06 -12.28
N GLN A 13 2.47 -17.50 -12.51
CA GLN A 13 3.33 -17.95 -13.60
C GLN A 13 4.22 -19.11 -13.09
N GLU A 14 4.11 -20.26 -13.72
CA GLU A 14 4.95 -21.41 -13.44
C GLU A 14 6.33 -21.28 -14.11
N ALA A 15 7.28 -22.16 -13.74
CA ALA A 15 8.64 -22.13 -14.27
C ALA A 15 8.72 -22.36 -15.80
N ASP A 16 7.73 -23.04 -16.36
CA ASP A 16 7.57 -23.27 -17.80
C ASP A 16 6.80 -22.16 -18.53
N HIS A 17 6.66 -20.99 -17.88
CA HIS A 17 5.94 -19.80 -18.36
C HIS A 17 4.42 -19.96 -18.50
N ARG A 18 3.82 -21.09 -18.12
CA ARG A 18 2.36 -21.20 -18.09
C ARG A 18 1.76 -20.34 -17.01
N ILE A 19 0.64 -19.71 -17.33
CA ILE A 19 -0.16 -18.91 -16.38
C ILE A 19 -1.31 -19.76 -15.88
N VAL A 20 -1.37 -19.97 -14.57
CA VAL A 20 -2.39 -20.77 -13.89
C VAL A 20 -3.22 -19.87 -12.98
N ALA A 21 -4.55 -19.96 -13.09
CA ALA A 21 -5.43 -19.20 -12.21
C ALA A 21 -5.45 -19.81 -10.81
N VAL A 22 -5.14 -19.00 -9.81
CA VAL A 22 -5.13 -19.38 -8.38
C VAL A 22 -6.43 -18.96 -7.71
N LEU A 23 -6.90 -17.74 -7.98
CA LEU A 23 -8.16 -17.21 -7.46
C LEU A 23 -8.91 -16.55 -8.61
N LYS A 24 -10.12 -17.01 -8.93
CA LYS A 24 -10.93 -16.52 -10.04
C LYS A 24 -12.10 -15.68 -9.55
N GLY A 25 -12.51 -14.69 -10.35
CA GLY A 25 -13.74 -13.93 -10.12
C GLY A 25 -13.67 -12.98 -8.93
N GLN A 26 -12.45 -12.62 -8.48
CA GLN A 26 -12.22 -11.67 -7.39
C GLN A 26 -11.45 -10.46 -7.93
N TYR A 27 -11.87 -9.27 -7.54
CA TYR A 27 -11.06 -8.06 -7.73
C TYR A 27 -9.95 -8.07 -6.69
N VAL A 28 -8.72 -8.36 -7.13
CA VAL A 28 -7.53 -8.42 -6.30
C VAL A 28 -6.90 -7.03 -6.27
N ASN A 29 -6.79 -6.46 -5.09
CA ASN A 29 -6.23 -5.12 -4.88
C ASN A 29 -4.78 -5.18 -4.37
N ASP A 30 -4.44 -6.20 -3.57
CA ASP A 30 -3.10 -6.31 -3.00
C ASP A 30 -2.79 -7.73 -2.55
N ILE A 31 -1.50 -8.05 -2.37
CA ILE A 31 -1.01 -9.33 -1.86
C ILE A 31 0.09 -9.13 -0.82
N ALA A 32 0.11 -10.00 0.20
CA ALA A 32 1.17 -10.00 1.21
C ALA A 32 1.65 -11.42 1.51
N PHE A 33 2.97 -11.59 1.65
CA PHE A 33 3.59 -12.88 2.01
C PHE A 33 3.91 -12.94 3.49
N ALA A 34 3.46 -14.02 4.16
CA ALA A 34 3.74 -14.31 5.56
C ALA A 34 4.17 -15.78 5.72
N GLY A 35 5.46 -16.03 5.71
CA GLY A 35 6.01 -17.38 5.72
C GLY A 35 5.51 -18.21 4.54
N GLU A 36 4.86 -19.35 4.83
CA GLU A 36 4.25 -20.25 3.85
C GLU A 36 2.86 -19.80 3.35
N SER A 37 2.33 -18.69 3.87
CA SER A 37 1.03 -18.17 3.50
C SER A 37 1.15 -16.97 2.58
N LEU A 38 0.27 -16.93 1.58
CA LEU A 38 -0.02 -15.78 0.75
C LEU A 38 -1.38 -15.22 1.15
N PHE A 39 -1.44 -13.97 1.54
CA PHE A 39 -2.67 -13.24 1.79
C PHE A 39 -3.00 -12.38 0.59
N VAL A 40 -4.26 -12.42 0.16
CA VAL A 40 -4.77 -11.73 -1.02
C VAL A 40 -5.91 -10.83 -0.59
N GLY A 41 -5.71 -9.52 -0.66
CA GLY A 41 -6.73 -8.51 -0.42
C GLY A 41 -7.62 -8.34 -1.63
N THR A 42 -8.92 -8.45 -1.42
CA THR A 42 -9.91 -8.33 -2.48
C THR A 42 -11.02 -7.34 -2.12
N SER A 43 -11.84 -6.97 -3.08
CA SER A 43 -13.05 -6.17 -2.82
C SER A 43 -14.07 -6.88 -1.90
N ASN A 44 -13.87 -8.16 -1.59
CA ASN A 44 -14.74 -8.96 -0.73
C ASN A 44 -13.96 -9.80 0.28
N GLY A 45 -13.05 -9.19 1.02
CA GLY A 45 -12.31 -9.84 2.09
C GLY A 45 -10.86 -10.19 1.76
N VAL A 46 -10.27 -10.98 2.65
CA VAL A 46 -8.91 -11.48 2.53
C VAL A 46 -8.96 -12.98 2.24
N TRP A 47 -8.21 -13.44 1.25
CA TRP A 47 -7.98 -14.86 1.02
C TRP A 47 -6.61 -15.25 1.54
N GLN A 48 -6.57 -16.31 2.33
CA GLN A 48 -5.34 -16.97 2.74
C GLN A 48 -5.14 -18.21 1.88
N LEU A 49 -3.97 -18.30 1.23
CA LEU A 49 -3.55 -19.42 0.40
C LEU A 49 -2.25 -20.00 0.95
N SER A 50 -2.08 -21.32 0.85
CA SER A 50 -0.80 -21.94 1.14
C SER A 50 0.10 -21.85 -0.10
N HIS A 51 1.34 -21.41 0.07
CA HIS A 51 2.32 -21.36 -1.02
C HIS A 51 2.63 -22.78 -1.57
N ALA A 52 2.68 -23.77 -0.67
CA ALA A 52 2.97 -25.17 -1.03
C ALA A 52 1.74 -25.89 -1.61
N LEU A 53 0.52 -25.50 -1.23
CA LEU A 53 -0.73 -26.15 -1.59
C LEU A 53 -1.77 -25.09 -2.02
N PRO A 54 -1.70 -24.58 -3.27
CA PRO A 54 -2.56 -23.49 -3.73
C PRO A 54 -4.06 -23.81 -3.70
N ASP A 55 -4.43 -25.11 -3.67
CA ASP A 55 -5.82 -25.54 -3.55
C ASP A 55 -6.38 -25.38 -2.13
N LYS A 56 -5.51 -25.30 -1.11
CA LYS A 56 -5.92 -24.96 0.26
C LYS A 56 -6.04 -23.45 0.39
N LYS A 57 -7.26 -22.98 0.23
CA LYS A 57 -7.59 -21.54 0.35
C LYS A 57 -8.71 -21.35 1.36
N ARG A 58 -8.61 -20.29 2.13
CA ARG A 58 -9.59 -19.89 3.13
C ARG A 58 -9.91 -18.41 2.96
N GLN A 59 -11.20 -18.08 2.91
CA GLN A 59 -11.63 -16.68 2.93
C GLN A 59 -11.75 -16.21 4.39
N LEU A 60 -11.22 -15.04 4.64
CA LEU A 60 -11.25 -14.32 5.90
C LEU A 60 -11.89 -12.96 5.66
N LEU A 61 -12.53 -12.38 6.68
CA LEU A 61 -13.05 -11.02 6.63
C LEU A 61 -13.97 -10.78 5.42
N GLU A 62 -14.84 -11.74 5.13
CA GLU A 62 -15.83 -11.63 4.05
C GLU A 62 -16.64 -10.33 4.19
N GLY A 63 -16.92 -9.67 3.06
CA GLY A 63 -17.62 -8.39 3.02
C GLY A 63 -16.72 -7.15 3.20
N TRP A 64 -15.44 -7.33 3.54
CA TRP A 64 -14.51 -6.20 3.65
C TRP A 64 -13.93 -5.84 2.28
N ASN A 65 -14.03 -4.57 1.91
CA ASN A 65 -13.35 -4.06 0.71
C ASN A 65 -11.90 -3.70 1.07
N VAL A 66 -11.02 -4.70 0.95
CA VAL A 66 -9.59 -4.56 1.27
C VAL A 66 -8.88 -3.86 0.12
N GLN A 67 -8.11 -2.83 0.44
CA GLN A 67 -7.37 -2.03 -0.52
C GLN A 67 -5.87 -2.34 -0.49
N THR A 68 -5.31 -2.58 0.69
CA THR A 68 -3.88 -2.83 0.87
C THR A 68 -3.63 -3.75 2.05
N LEU A 69 -2.53 -4.51 1.97
CA LEU A 69 -2.07 -5.44 2.97
C LEU A 69 -0.58 -5.21 3.27
N PHE A 70 -0.21 -5.28 4.53
CA PHE A 70 1.19 -5.29 4.93
C PHE A 70 1.41 -6.37 6.00
N CYS A 71 2.42 -7.22 5.80
CA CYS A 71 2.78 -8.26 6.77
C CYS A 71 3.99 -7.84 7.60
N ASP A 72 3.78 -7.55 8.87
CA ASP A 72 4.86 -7.42 9.86
C ASP A 72 5.27 -8.84 10.33
N LYS A 73 6.30 -9.38 9.67
CA LYS A 73 6.78 -10.75 9.94
C LYS A 73 7.30 -10.92 11.38
N PRO A 74 8.11 -10.00 11.94
CA PRO A 74 8.57 -10.09 13.33
C PRO A 74 7.44 -10.14 14.36
N LYS A 75 6.40 -9.35 14.16
CA LYS A 75 5.25 -9.30 15.08
C LYS A 75 4.17 -10.31 14.74
N LYS A 76 4.29 -11.04 13.62
CA LYS A 76 3.26 -11.95 13.10
C LYS A 76 1.90 -11.27 12.98
N GLU A 77 1.90 -10.09 12.42
CA GLU A 77 0.72 -9.26 12.22
C GLU A 77 0.48 -9.00 10.74
N LEU A 78 -0.76 -9.12 10.31
CA LEU A 78 -1.22 -8.65 9.00
C LEU A 78 -2.00 -7.36 9.20
N TRP A 79 -1.48 -6.28 8.67
CA TRP A 79 -2.12 -4.98 8.63
C TRP A 79 -3.01 -4.88 7.40
N ILE A 80 -4.23 -4.41 7.57
CA ILE A 80 -5.30 -4.47 6.57
C ILE A 80 -5.92 -3.09 6.41
N GLY A 81 -5.64 -2.46 5.29
CA GLY A 81 -6.28 -1.19 4.90
C GLY A 81 -7.51 -1.44 4.05
N THR A 82 -8.61 -0.77 4.34
CA THR A 82 -9.91 -0.97 3.68
C THR A 82 -10.44 0.30 3.05
N PHE A 83 -11.46 0.15 2.20
CA PHE A 83 -12.16 1.27 1.57
C PHE A 83 -13.13 1.99 2.53
N GLY A 84 -13.65 1.35 3.55
CA GLY A 84 -14.68 1.97 4.39
C GLY A 84 -14.70 1.50 5.84
N SER A 85 -13.87 0.50 6.19
CA SER A 85 -13.75 -0.02 7.56
C SER A 85 -12.44 0.39 8.23
N GLY A 86 -11.71 1.35 7.64
CA GLY A 86 -10.47 1.89 8.19
C GLY A 86 -9.30 0.91 8.16
N LEU A 87 -8.45 0.99 9.19
CA LEU A 87 -7.26 0.18 9.39
C LEU A 87 -7.50 -0.89 10.46
N SER A 88 -7.07 -2.11 10.20
CA SER A 88 -7.15 -3.20 11.16
C SER A 88 -5.86 -4.02 11.16
N VAL A 89 -5.63 -4.72 12.27
CA VAL A 89 -4.49 -5.64 12.43
C VAL A 89 -5.01 -7.02 12.79
N MET A 90 -4.61 -8.03 12.04
CA MET A 90 -4.89 -9.43 12.34
C MET A 90 -3.63 -10.10 12.86
N ASN A 91 -3.73 -10.73 14.01
CA ASN A 91 -2.68 -11.60 14.53
C ASN A 91 -2.69 -12.93 13.76
N LEU A 92 -1.55 -13.31 13.18
CA LEU A 92 -1.43 -14.46 12.27
C LEU A 92 -1.51 -15.81 12.99
N ASP A 93 -1.14 -15.89 14.28
CA ASP A 93 -1.20 -17.13 15.06
C ASP A 93 -2.64 -17.42 15.55
N THR A 94 -3.38 -16.37 15.94
CA THR A 94 -4.70 -16.51 16.57
C THR A 94 -5.87 -16.17 15.64
N SER A 95 -5.59 -15.55 14.48
CA SER A 95 -6.59 -14.97 13.56
C SER A 95 -7.50 -13.90 14.21
N LYS A 96 -7.14 -13.39 15.38
CA LYS A 96 -7.89 -12.30 16.02
C LYS A 96 -7.61 -10.99 15.30
N VAL A 97 -8.66 -10.22 15.06
CA VAL A 97 -8.61 -8.92 14.39
C VAL A 97 -8.87 -7.82 15.40
N LEU A 98 -8.01 -6.81 15.39
CA LEU A 98 -8.16 -5.56 16.13
C LEU A 98 -8.40 -4.44 15.11
N ALA A 99 -9.58 -3.82 15.17
CA ALA A 99 -9.83 -2.58 14.43
C ALA A 99 -9.14 -1.43 15.16
N LEU A 100 -8.44 -0.59 14.41
CA LEU A 100 -7.77 0.56 14.96
C LEU A 100 -8.69 1.78 14.84
N GLU A 101 -9.05 2.32 16.00
CA GLU A 101 -9.80 3.57 16.05
C GLU A 101 -8.85 4.74 15.77
N GLY A 102 -9.13 5.47 14.68
CA GLY A 102 -8.40 6.68 14.36
C GLY A 102 -8.77 7.81 15.30
N GLN A 103 -7.85 8.74 15.53
CA GLN A 103 -8.19 10.02 16.16
C GLN A 103 -9.03 10.84 15.17
N GLY A 104 -10.33 10.95 15.42
CA GLY A 104 -11.29 11.63 14.56
C GLY A 104 -11.75 10.80 13.36
N SER A 105 -12.15 11.47 12.26
CA SER A 105 -12.65 10.84 11.04
C SER A 105 -11.59 10.20 10.15
N THR A 106 -10.33 10.14 10.58
CA THR A 106 -9.17 9.77 9.77
C THR A 106 -9.28 8.39 9.13
N PHE A 107 -9.78 7.41 9.87
CA PHE A 107 -9.89 6.04 9.36
C PHE A 107 -11.26 5.72 8.73
N LEU A 108 -12.11 6.71 8.56
CA LEU A 108 -13.33 6.58 7.74
C LEU A 108 -13.04 6.72 6.24
N HIS A 109 -11.87 7.27 5.90
CA HIS A 109 -11.40 7.38 4.53
C HIS A 109 -10.67 6.10 4.08
N PRO A 110 -10.64 5.79 2.78
CA PRO A 110 -9.94 4.62 2.26
C PRO A 110 -8.45 4.64 2.62
N ILE A 111 -7.97 3.53 3.14
CA ILE A 111 -6.53 3.28 3.35
C ILE A 111 -5.99 2.61 2.10
N ARG A 112 -5.20 3.35 1.30
CA ARG A 112 -4.75 2.92 -0.02
C ARG A 112 -3.36 2.27 -0.02
N ALA A 113 -2.51 2.64 0.93
CA ALA A 113 -1.14 2.13 1.01
C ALA A 113 -0.72 1.90 2.46
N ILE A 114 0.08 0.86 2.69
CA ILE A 114 0.76 0.59 3.96
C ILE A 114 2.19 0.21 3.62
N THR A 115 3.16 0.86 4.24
CA THR A 115 4.58 0.52 4.06
C THR A 115 5.33 0.51 5.39
N ASP A 116 6.41 -0.26 5.45
CA ASP A 116 7.32 -0.27 6.58
C ASP A 116 8.14 1.03 6.61
N TYR A 117 8.30 1.62 7.79
CA TYR A 117 9.16 2.78 7.97
C TYR A 117 10.41 2.42 8.79
N ASP A 118 10.18 1.83 9.95
CA ASP A 118 11.22 1.30 10.82
C ASP A 118 10.68 0.14 11.68
N VAL A 119 11.52 -0.37 12.60
CA VAL A 119 11.14 -1.50 13.47
C VAL A 119 9.91 -1.22 14.34
N HIS A 120 9.60 0.05 14.62
CA HIS A 120 8.48 0.47 15.47
C HIS A 120 7.33 1.13 14.72
N THR A 121 7.54 1.55 13.47
CA THR A 121 6.61 2.43 12.76
C THR A 121 6.27 1.89 11.37
N ILE A 122 5.00 1.96 10.98
CA ILE A 122 4.54 1.88 9.60
C ILE A 122 3.99 3.23 9.15
N LEU A 123 4.00 3.47 7.85
CA LEU A 123 3.31 4.59 7.23
C LEU A 123 2.06 4.08 6.53
N ILE A 124 0.99 4.87 6.59
CA ILE A 124 -0.24 4.62 5.84
C ILE A 124 -0.58 5.82 4.98
N GLY A 125 -0.98 5.54 3.74
CA GLY A 125 -1.56 6.51 2.81
C GLY A 125 -3.08 6.48 2.89
N VAL A 126 -3.67 7.63 3.18
CA VAL A 126 -5.12 7.80 3.37
C VAL A 126 -5.67 8.67 2.24
N ASP A 127 -6.68 8.18 1.54
CA ASP A 127 -7.35 8.90 0.46
C ASP A 127 -8.15 10.09 1.04
N GLY A 128 -7.71 11.31 0.75
CA GLY A 128 -8.24 12.53 1.35
C GLY A 128 -7.72 12.86 2.77
N GLY A 129 -6.83 12.01 3.34
CA GLY A 129 -6.31 12.16 4.70
C GLY A 129 -4.82 12.51 4.79
N GLY A 130 -4.04 12.25 3.74
CA GLY A 130 -2.59 12.41 3.76
C GLY A 130 -1.85 11.17 4.25
N VAL A 131 -0.67 11.34 4.83
CA VAL A 131 0.19 10.26 5.35
C VAL A 131 0.18 10.27 6.87
N TYR A 132 -0.05 9.09 7.45
CA TYR A 132 0.03 8.89 8.91
C TYR A 132 1.15 7.91 9.25
N ALA A 133 1.81 8.17 10.37
CA ALA A 133 2.69 7.22 11.01
C ALA A 133 1.93 6.49 12.13
N ILE A 134 2.04 5.16 12.13
CA ILE A 134 1.42 4.30 13.13
C ILE A 134 2.51 3.60 13.93
N ASP A 135 2.49 3.75 15.23
CA ASP A 135 3.34 2.97 16.12
C ASP A 135 2.85 1.52 16.20
N LYS A 136 3.74 0.58 15.85
CA LYS A 136 3.40 -0.86 15.74
C LYS A 136 3.08 -1.52 17.08
N ASP A 137 3.57 -0.96 18.21
CA ASP A 137 3.36 -1.51 19.54
C ASP A 137 2.09 -0.96 20.16
N THR A 138 1.97 0.35 20.20
CA THR A 138 0.85 1.04 20.86
C THR A 138 -0.36 1.18 19.94
N LYS A 139 -0.20 0.96 18.64
CA LYS A 139 -1.21 1.12 17.59
C LYS A 139 -1.73 2.58 17.46
N LYS A 140 -0.99 3.54 18.01
CA LYS A 140 -1.35 4.95 17.95
C LYS A 140 -0.94 5.56 16.61
N ALA A 141 -1.85 6.35 16.06
CA ALA A 141 -1.65 7.09 14.83
C ALA A 141 -1.26 8.54 15.09
N ARG A 142 -0.38 9.10 14.28
CA ARG A 142 -0.14 10.55 14.19
C ARG A 142 -0.09 10.97 12.73
N LEU A 143 -0.69 12.10 12.41
CA LEU A 143 -0.57 12.71 11.10
C LEU A 143 0.89 13.13 10.89
N LEU A 144 1.44 12.73 9.75
CA LEU A 144 2.83 13.03 9.37
C LEU A 144 2.89 14.10 8.29
N MET A 145 2.05 13.97 7.24
CA MET A 145 2.05 14.88 6.09
C MET A 145 0.63 15.07 5.57
N ASN A 146 0.26 16.30 5.23
CA ASN A 146 -1.01 16.64 4.59
C ASN A 146 -0.89 17.88 3.69
N THR A 147 -2.02 18.36 3.15
CA THR A 147 -2.08 19.55 2.28
C THR A 147 -2.35 20.85 3.05
N LYS A 148 -2.53 20.81 4.38
CA LYS A 148 -2.99 21.95 5.17
C LYS A 148 -1.87 22.67 5.93
N ASP A 149 -0.71 22.05 6.06
CA ASP A 149 0.40 22.61 6.81
C ASP A 149 1.32 23.41 5.90
N ASP A 150 1.58 24.68 6.23
CA ASP A 150 2.60 25.53 5.61
C ASP A 150 4.03 25.15 6.07
N THR A 151 4.24 23.88 6.36
CA THR A 151 5.52 23.33 6.85
C THR A 151 6.24 22.55 5.77
N ASP A 152 7.47 22.15 6.05
CA ASP A 152 8.30 21.29 5.18
C ASP A 152 7.67 19.89 4.93
N THR A 153 6.49 19.61 5.51
CA THR A 153 5.74 18.36 5.34
C THR A 153 4.49 18.50 4.47
N TYR A 154 4.44 19.55 3.66
CA TYR A 154 3.32 19.82 2.76
C TYR A 154 3.24 18.83 1.61
N LEU A 155 2.04 18.25 1.40
CA LEU A 155 1.71 17.45 0.22
C LEU A 155 0.92 18.28 -0.79
N ARG A 156 1.20 18.07 -2.07
CA ARG A 156 0.46 18.75 -3.16
C ARG A 156 -0.95 18.21 -3.35
N GLY A 157 -1.19 16.96 -2.94
CA GLY A 157 -2.49 16.30 -2.99
C GLY A 157 -2.71 15.42 -1.76
N ASN A 158 -3.91 15.48 -1.18
CA ASN A 158 -4.25 14.78 0.05
C ASN A 158 -4.83 13.36 -0.19
N GLY A 159 -5.15 13.02 -1.42
CA GLY A 159 -5.54 11.66 -1.83
C GLY A 159 -4.29 10.81 -2.04
N VAL A 160 -3.77 10.21 -0.97
CA VAL A 160 -2.56 9.39 -1.03
C VAL A 160 -2.91 7.97 -1.44
N TYR A 161 -2.41 7.53 -2.60
CA TYR A 161 -2.68 6.22 -3.18
C TYR A 161 -1.51 5.25 -3.05
N ALA A 162 -0.29 5.76 -3.03
CA ALA A 162 0.91 4.95 -2.88
C ALA A 162 1.87 5.58 -1.88
N VAL A 163 2.52 4.78 -1.06
CA VAL A 163 3.62 5.17 -0.17
C VAL A 163 4.64 4.04 -0.20
N THR A 164 5.88 4.38 -0.48
CA THR A 164 6.99 3.43 -0.40
C THR A 164 8.21 4.07 0.24
N ARG A 165 9.12 3.25 0.74
CA ARG A 165 10.39 3.68 1.30
C ARG A 165 11.51 3.03 0.48
N ASP A 166 12.44 3.85 -0.01
CA ASP A 166 13.61 3.35 -0.73
C ASP A 166 14.71 2.85 0.23
N ASP A 167 15.75 2.23 -0.34
CA ASP A 167 16.89 1.70 0.43
C ASP A 167 17.72 2.79 1.12
N GLN A 168 17.60 4.04 0.68
CA GLN A 168 18.25 5.21 1.30
C GLN A 168 17.42 5.76 2.46
N GLY A 169 16.19 5.24 2.64
CA GLY A 169 15.25 5.66 3.67
C GLY A 169 14.33 6.81 3.27
N ASN A 170 14.41 7.30 2.03
CA ASN A 170 13.50 8.32 1.54
C ASN A 170 12.07 7.75 1.42
N ILE A 171 11.07 8.60 1.64
CA ILE A 171 9.67 8.23 1.52
C ILE A 171 9.12 8.83 0.22
N TRP A 172 8.63 7.97 -0.65
CA TRP A 172 7.97 8.35 -1.90
C TRP A 172 6.46 8.25 -1.72
N ILE A 173 5.74 9.29 -2.12
CA ILE A 173 4.31 9.43 -1.88
C ILE A 173 3.63 9.78 -3.20
N GLY A 174 2.82 8.85 -3.71
CA GLY A 174 1.98 9.04 -4.89
C GLY A 174 0.61 9.59 -4.50
N SER A 175 0.21 10.69 -5.11
CA SER A 175 -1.08 11.33 -4.86
C SER A 175 -1.96 11.29 -6.10
N TYR A 176 -3.27 11.13 -5.93
CA TYR A 176 -4.24 11.04 -7.03
C TYR A 176 -4.20 12.25 -7.98
N THR A 177 -3.99 13.46 -7.47
CA THR A 177 -3.93 14.69 -8.30
C THR A 177 -2.67 15.50 -8.06
N GLY A 178 -1.85 15.14 -7.08
CA GLY A 178 -0.70 15.92 -6.63
C GLY A 178 0.64 15.48 -7.25
N GLY A 179 0.66 14.42 -8.05
CA GLY A 179 1.90 13.82 -8.54
C GLY A 179 2.64 13.04 -7.45
N VAL A 180 3.96 13.04 -7.50
CA VAL A 180 4.82 12.36 -6.52
C VAL A 180 5.50 13.38 -5.62
N SER A 181 5.44 13.14 -4.31
CA SER A 181 6.21 13.86 -3.30
C SER A 181 7.29 12.93 -2.73
N VAL A 182 8.49 13.46 -2.51
CA VAL A 182 9.60 12.71 -1.91
C VAL A 182 10.05 13.40 -0.62
N ALA A 183 9.96 12.69 0.50
CA ALA A 183 10.50 13.15 1.78
C ALA A 183 11.90 12.55 1.96
N ILE A 184 12.92 13.40 1.89
CA ILE A 184 14.33 13.01 2.03
C ILE A 184 14.72 13.16 3.50
N LEU A 185 15.14 12.07 4.14
CA LEU A 185 15.49 12.05 5.58
C LEU A 185 16.75 12.84 5.95
N LEU A 186 17.57 13.17 4.97
CA LEU A 186 18.81 13.93 5.18
C LEU A 186 18.60 15.44 4.92
N LYS A 187 18.05 16.16 5.90
CA LYS A 187 18.14 17.63 6.06
C LYS A 187 17.58 18.52 4.92
N HIS A 188 16.76 18.03 4.02
CA HIS A 188 16.24 18.83 2.91
C HIS A 188 14.73 18.73 2.77
N PRO A 189 14.08 19.78 2.26
CA PRO A 189 12.63 19.82 2.08
C PRO A 189 12.14 18.74 1.11
N ILE A 190 10.85 18.45 1.17
CA ILE A 190 10.16 17.56 0.24
C ILE A 190 10.38 18.05 -1.19
N SER A 191 10.88 17.17 -2.07
CA SER A 191 10.90 17.40 -3.51
C SER A 191 9.60 16.90 -4.13
N ILE A 192 9.04 17.67 -5.04
CA ILE A 192 7.80 17.34 -5.73
C ILE A 192 8.13 16.98 -7.17
N LEU A 193 7.77 15.77 -7.58
CA LEU A 193 7.71 15.36 -8.97
C LEU A 193 6.27 15.45 -9.45
N ALA A 194 6.02 16.23 -10.49
CA ALA A 194 4.69 16.45 -11.02
C ALA A 194 4.74 16.55 -12.56
N HIS A 195 3.59 16.39 -13.20
CA HIS A 195 3.46 16.70 -14.61
C HIS A 195 3.62 18.19 -14.85
N GLU A 196 4.51 18.55 -15.78
CA GLU A 196 4.73 19.91 -16.26
C GLU A 196 4.54 19.96 -17.78
N LYS A 197 3.57 20.74 -18.22
CA LYS A 197 3.27 20.85 -19.66
C LYS A 197 4.48 21.32 -20.47
N GLY A 198 4.90 20.48 -21.40
CA GLY A 198 6.05 20.77 -22.29
C GLY A 198 7.40 20.38 -21.71
N ASN A 199 7.47 19.83 -20.49
CA ASN A 199 8.68 19.28 -19.90
C ASN A 199 8.70 17.75 -20.08
N THR A 200 9.55 17.25 -20.97
CA THR A 200 9.70 15.80 -21.22
C THR A 200 10.40 15.03 -20.10
N HIS A 201 10.93 15.72 -19.10
CA HIS A 201 11.57 15.15 -17.90
C HIS A 201 10.65 15.21 -16.67
N SER A 202 9.37 15.52 -16.85
CA SER A 202 8.35 15.48 -15.80
C SER A 202 7.48 14.22 -15.87
N LEU A 203 6.66 13.98 -14.85
CA LEU A 203 5.67 12.90 -14.92
C LEU A 203 4.71 13.09 -16.11
N ILE A 204 4.23 12.00 -16.67
CA ILE A 204 3.23 12.03 -17.77
C ILE A 204 1.88 12.53 -17.26
N SER A 205 1.49 12.13 -16.04
CA SER A 205 0.25 12.54 -15.38
C SER A 205 0.49 12.76 -13.87
N ASN A 206 -0.31 13.62 -13.25
CA ASN A 206 -0.30 13.81 -11.80
C ASN A 206 -1.14 12.78 -11.02
N ASN A 207 -1.84 11.90 -11.75
CA ASN A 207 -2.58 10.80 -11.14
C ASN A 207 -1.66 9.61 -11.01
N VAL A 208 -1.02 9.47 -9.85
CA VAL A 208 -0.08 8.37 -9.55
C VAL A 208 -0.84 7.29 -8.79
N ASN A 209 -0.88 6.10 -9.36
CA ASN A 209 -1.59 4.94 -8.82
C ASN A 209 -0.68 3.99 -8.06
N ASP A 210 0.61 3.93 -8.46
CA ASP A 210 1.58 3.04 -7.81
C ASP A 210 3.01 3.54 -8.01
N ILE A 211 3.90 3.15 -7.10
CA ILE A 211 5.34 3.45 -7.13
C ILE A 211 6.09 2.16 -6.79
N GLU A 212 7.07 1.80 -7.63
CA GLU A 212 7.90 0.62 -7.43
C GLU A 212 9.38 0.96 -7.61
N GLU A 213 10.24 0.35 -6.82
CA GLU A 213 11.70 0.45 -6.96
C GLU A 213 12.27 -0.85 -7.50
N ASN A 214 13.12 -0.76 -8.53
CA ASN A 214 13.83 -1.92 -9.04
C ASN A 214 15.12 -2.19 -8.21
N PRO A 215 15.75 -3.38 -8.37
CA PRO A 215 16.99 -3.71 -7.65
C PRO A 215 18.18 -2.76 -7.91
N ASP A 216 18.11 -1.98 -8.98
CA ASP A 216 19.18 -1.00 -9.33
C ASP A 216 18.91 0.38 -8.71
N GLY A 217 17.83 0.54 -7.92
CA GLY A 217 17.44 1.79 -7.25
C GLY A 217 16.68 2.78 -8.14
N ASN A 218 16.24 2.37 -9.34
CA ASN A 218 15.39 3.23 -10.17
C ASN A 218 13.94 3.15 -9.70
N GLN A 219 13.26 4.30 -9.66
CA GLN A 219 11.85 4.42 -9.28
C GLN A 219 10.95 4.39 -10.52
N TRP A 220 9.90 3.59 -10.46
CA TRP A 220 8.89 3.47 -11.50
C TRP A 220 7.55 4.00 -11.00
N PHE A 221 6.91 4.83 -11.82
CA PHE A 221 5.64 5.46 -11.47
C PHE A 221 4.56 4.97 -12.45
N ALA A 222 3.50 4.36 -11.91
CA ALA A 222 2.31 4.03 -12.70
C ALA A 222 1.33 5.20 -12.63
N THR A 223 1.00 5.77 -13.79
CA THR A 223 0.07 6.91 -13.90
C THR A 223 -1.09 6.56 -14.81
N ASP A 224 -2.22 7.31 -14.74
CA ASP A 224 -3.42 7.05 -15.55
C ASP A 224 -3.13 7.12 -17.07
N ASP A 225 -2.21 7.98 -17.49
CA ASP A 225 -1.87 8.21 -18.91
C ASP A 225 -0.65 7.42 -19.38
N GLY A 226 -0.15 6.49 -18.60
CA GLY A 226 0.98 5.63 -18.95
C GLY A 226 1.98 5.42 -17.80
N ARG A 227 3.17 4.90 -18.16
CA ARG A 227 4.30 4.69 -17.24
C ARG A 227 5.36 5.76 -17.46
N SER A 228 5.85 6.30 -16.41
CA SER A 228 6.97 7.27 -16.37
C SER A 228 8.21 6.64 -15.81
#